data_0f07253c3dd61ec43d8142f9b603c30e
#
_entry.id   0f07253c3dd61ec43d8142f9b603c30e
#
_cell.length_a   1.000
_cell.length_b   1.000
_cell.length_c   1.000
_cell.angle_alpha   90.00
_cell.angle_beta   90.00
_cell.angle_gamma   90.00
#
_symmetry.space_group_name_H-M   'P 1'
#
loop_
_entity.id
_entity.type
_entity.pdbx_description
1 polymer ?
#
loop_
_entity_poly.entity_id
_entity_poly.type
_entity_poly.pdbx_seq_one_letter_code
_entity_poly.pdbx_strand_id
1 'polypeptide(L)'
;MLVGLIISSTGTTMVWPFLTIYASEKLSMPMAAVTSLMSFNSLAGLTASILAGSLVDRFGRKSVMAVGLFGAALAYFGYIHAHLYWHFVALMIASGLFSPLYRLGSDAILADILSPTDRIQGYSIFRMGRNIGVALGPIIGGIVLSSNYSLGFRGAALALVLYGLITLFFLRETLLRTPGTKSENLREQIRVYRQALSNKPFAHL
;
A
#
# COMPACT_ATOMS: atom_id res chain seq x y z
N MET A 1 -4.71 -9.18 -12.10
CA MET A 1 -4.67 -8.00 -11.21
C MET A 1 -5.85 -7.95 -10.23
N LEU A 2 -7.11 -7.98 -10.67
CA LEU A 2 -8.28 -7.84 -9.79
C LEU A 2 -8.32 -8.87 -8.65
N VAL A 3 -8.08 -10.14 -8.96
CA VAL A 3 -8.04 -11.22 -7.95
C VAL A 3 -6.95 -10.96 -6.91
N GLY A 4 -5.73 -10.61 -7.33
CA GLY A 4 -4.63 -10.28 -6.42
C GLY A 4 -4.94 -9.06 -5.54
N LEU A 5 -5.61 -8.04 -6.11
CA LEU A 5 -6.08 -6.88 -5.37
C LEU A 5 -7.10 -7.27 -4.27
N ILE A 6 -8.10 -8.09 -4.60
CA ILE A 6 -9.11 -8.53 -3.63
C ILE A 6 -8.43 -9.32 -2.50
N ILE A 7 -7.57 -10.30 -2.84
CA ILE A 7 -6.86 -11.12 -1.87
C ILE A 7 -5.98 -10.24 -0.95
N SER A 8 -5.19 -9.33 -1.51
CA SER A 8 -4.30 -8.46 -0.73
C SER A 8 -5.07 -7.45 0.12
N SER A 9 -6.15 -6.87 -0.42
CA SER A 9 -7.02 -5.96 0.34
C SER A 9 -7.68 -6.68 1.52
N THR A 10 -8.21 -7.89 1.30
CA THR A 10 -8.78 -8.71 2.38
C THR A 10 -7.73 -9.03 3.45
N GLY A 11 -6.55 -9.49 3.04
CA GLY A 11 -5.46 -9.83 3.97
C GLY A 11 -4.99 -8.64 4.80
N THR A 12 -4.77 -7.48 4.18
CA THR A 12 -4.30 -6.29 4.92
C THR A 12 -5.36 -5.71 5.84
N THR A 13 -6.62 -5.64 5.39
CA THR A 13 -7.72 -5.10 6.22
C THR A 13 -8.20 -6.08 7.28
N MET A 14 -7.92 -7.37 7.14
CA MET A 14 -8.11 -8.36 8.18
C MET A 14 -7.32 -8.03 9.46
N VAL A 15 -6.12 -7.49 9.32
CA VAL A 15 -5.20 -7.22 10.44
C VAL A 15 -5.28 -5.77 10.92
N TRP A 16 -5.47 -4.82 9.99
CA TRP A 16 -5.31 -3.39 10.25
C TRP A 16 -6.12 -2.86 11.45
N PRO A 17 -7.44 -3.16 11.59
CA PRO A 17 -8.23 -2.69 12.73
C PRO A 17 -7.77 -3.26 14.08
N PHE A 18 -7.19 -4.46 14.06
CA PHE A 18 -6.79 -5.18 15.26
C PHE A 18 -5.32 -4.94 15.64
N LEU A 19 -4.56 -4.28 14.78
CA LEU A 19 -3.12 -4.07 14.99
C LEU A 19 -2.83 -3.24 16.24
N THR A 20 -3.66 -2.24 16.54
CA THR A 20 -3.52 -1.43 17.76
C THR A 20 -3.85 -2.23 19.02
N ILE A 21 -4.85 -3.10 18.97
CA ILE A 21 -5.21 -3.98 20.08
C ILE A 21 -4.06 -4.95 20.33
N TYR A 22 -3.58 -5.61 19.28
CA TYR A 22 -2.43 -6.51 19.36
C TYR A 22 -1.19 -5.83 19.96
N ALA A 23 -0.86 -4.63 19.49
CA ALA A 23 0.29 -3.89 19.99
C ALA A 23 0.11 -3.46 21.45
N SER A 24 -1.10 -3.06 21.86
CA SER A 24 -1.43 -2.71 23.24
C SER A 24 -1.26 -3.90 24.19
N GLU A 25 -1.78 -5.06 23.81
CA GLU A 25 -1.64 -6.29 24.58
C GLU A 25 -0.17 -6.75 24.65
N LYS A 26 0.52 -6.76 23.49
CA LYS A 26 1.90 -7.25 23.39
C LYS A 26 2.90 -6.39 24.15
N LEU A 27 2.68 -5.07 24.18
CA LEU A 27 3.56 -4.10 24.82
C LEU A 27 3.12 -3.77 26.27
N SER A 28 1.94 -4.25 26.68
CA SER A 28 1.31 -3.89 27.97
C SER A 28 1.21 -2.36 28.14
N MET A 29 0.89 -1.64 27.04
CA MET A 29 0.80 -0.19 27.01
C MET A 29 -0.67 0.25 26.78
N PRO A 30 -1.07 1.41 27.32
CA PRO A 30 -2.40 1.93 27.10
C PRO A 30 -2.63 2.23 25.60
N MET A 31 -3.87 2.00 25.14
CA MET A 31 -4.26 2.17 23.74
C MET A 31 -3.90 3.57 23.19
N ALA A 32 -4.02 4.62 24.02
CA ALA A 32 -3.65 5.99 23.66
C ALA A 32 -2.16 6.12 23.26
N ALA A 33 -1.27 5.42 23.95
CA ALA A 33 0.15 5.42 23.61
C ALA A 33 0.44 4.64 22.33
N VAL A 34 -0.28 3.55 22.11
CA VAL A 34 -0.12 2.70 20.92
C VAL A 34 -0.66 3.37 19.66
N THR A 35 -1.71 4.18 19.75
CA THR A 35 -2.24 4.93 18.59
C THR A 35 -1.22 5.89 18.00
N SER A 36 -0.22 6.34 18.77
CA SER A 36 0.89 7.14 18.23
C SER A 36 1.68 6.40 17.13
N LEU A 37 1.69 5.07 17.14
CA LEU A 37 2.30 4.26 16.09
C LEU A 37 1.67 4.51 14.71
N MET A 38 0.36 4.80 14.66
CA MET A 38 -0.32 5.12 13.41
C MET A 38 0.18 6.42 12.77
N SER A 39 0.64 7.37 13.59
CA SER A 39 1.24 8.60 13.10
C SER A 39 2.53 8.35 12.31
N PHE A 40 3.37 7.41 12.78
CA PHE A 40 4.57 7.01 12.04
C PHE A 40 4.24 6.37 10.70
N ASN A 41 3.22 5.51 10.65
CA ASN A 41 2.75 4.91 9.41
C ASN A 41 2.22 5.96 8.44
N SER A 42 1.39 6.89 8.92
CA SER A 42 0.80 7.95 8.10
C SER A 42 1.86 8.90 7.55
N LEU A 43 2.84 9.31 8.36
CA LEU A 43 3.94 10.17 7.94
C LEU A 43 4.82 9.49 6.88
N ALA A 44 5.16 8.23 7.11
CA ALA A 44 5.90 7.42 6.14
C ALA A 44 5.10 7.24 4.84
N GLY A 45 3.79 7.01 4.93
CA GLY A 45 2.91 6.89 3.78
C GLY A 45 2.78 8.17 2.95
N LEU A 46 2.70 9.33 3.61
CA LEU A 46 2.72 10.63 2.93
C LEU A 46 4.04 10.82 2.17
N THR A 47 5.16 10.59 2.83
CA THR A 47 6.49 10.71 2.21
C THR A 47 6.62 9.77 1.02
N ALA A 48 6.23 8.49 1.19
CA ALA A 48 6.28 7.50 0.13
C ALA A 48 5.35 7.86 -1.05
N SER A 49 4.18 8.41 -0.78
CA SER A 49 3.23 8.81 -1.84
C SER A 49 3.78 9.91 -2.73
N ILE A 50 4.52 10.86 -2.17
CA ILE A 50 5.18 11.93 -2.93
C ILE A 50 6.29 11.35 -3.84
N LEU A 51 7.03 10.37 -3.34
CA LEU A 51 8.15 9.76 -4.07
C LEU A 51 7.70 8.66 -5.04
N ALA A 52 6.57 8.02 -4.77
CA ALA A 52 6.13 6.84 -5.51
C ALA A 52 5.89 7.12 -7.00
N GLY A 53 5.37 8.29 -7.35
CA GLY A 53 5.19 8.68 -8.75
C GLY A 53 6.52 8.65 -9.52
N SER A 54 7.53 9.34 -9.00
CA SER A 54 8.86 9.37 -9.63
C SER A 54 9.56 8.02 -9.65
N LEU A 55 9.35 7.19 -8.62
CA LEU A 55 9.90 5.83 -8.57
C LEU A 55 9.24 4.94 -9.63
N VAL A 56 7.93 5.01 -9.78
CA VAL A 56 7.16 4.26 -10.76
C VAL A 56 7.60 4.61 -12.19
N ASP A 57 7.79 5.89 -12.48
CA ASP A 57 8.21 6.37 -13.81
C ASP A 57 9.69 6.08 -14.10
N ARG A 58 10.54 5.97 -13.08
CA ARG A 58 11.97 5.71 -13.25
C ARG A 58 12.32 4.22 -13.29
N PHE A 59 11.78 3.44 -12.38
CA PHE A 59 12.16 2.03 -12.20
C PHE A 59 11.19 1.05 -12.85
N GLY A 60 10.08 1.52 -13.37
CA GLY A 60 9.04 0.71 -13.97
C GLY A 60 7.91 0.39 -13.00
N ARG A 61 6.71 0.29 -13.56
CA ARG A 61 5.48 0.15 -12.79
C ARG A 61 5.36 -1.20 -12.12
N LYS A 62 5.68 -2.26 -12.84
CA LYS A 62 5.69 -3.63 -12.34
C LYS A 62 6.74 -3.82 -11.24
N SER A 63 7.96 -3.31 -11.45
CA SER A 63 9.06 -3.46 -10.50
C SER A 63 8.77 -2.77 -9.18
N VAL A 64 8.32 -1.51 -9.22
CA VAL A 64 7.96 -0.75 -8.01
C VAL A 64 6.78 -1.37 -7.27
N MET A 65 5.76 -1.83 -8.00
CA MET A 65 4.62 -2.55 -7.42
C MET A 65 5.07 -3.84 -6.71
N ALA A 66 5.94 -4.64 -7.34
CA ALA A 66 6.45 -5.87 -6.75
C ALA A 66 7.26 -5.61 -5.47
N VAL A 67 8.19 -4.63 -5.51
CA VAL A 67 8.95 -4.21 -4.32
C VAL A 67 8.03 -3.74 -3.20
N GLY A 68 6.99 -2.96 -3.52
CA GLY A 68 5.99 -2.54 -2.55
C GLY A 68 5.24 -3.70 -1.91
N LEU A 69 4.82 -4.69 -2.71
CA LEU A 69 4.09 -5.87 -2.22
C LEU A 69 4.96 -6.75 -1.32
N PHE A 70 6.17 -7.08 -1.74
CA PHE A 70 7.06 -7.92 -0.95
C PHE A 70 7.59 -7.20 0.29
N GLY A 71 7.88 -5.90 0.20
CA GLY A 71 8.28 -5.08 1.35
C GLY A 71 7.16 -4.96 2.39
N ALA A 72 5.92 -4.74 1.95
CA ALA A 72 4.76 -4.76 2.84
C ALA A 72 4.55 -6.15 3.46
N ALA A 73 4.67 -7.24 2.69
CA ALA A 73 4.55 -8.60 3.19
C ALA A 73 5.57 -8.89 4.30
N LEU A 74 6.81 -8.44 4.11
CA LEU A 74 7.88 -8.59 5.11
C LEU A 74 7.54 -7.80 6.40
N ALA A 75 7.00 -6.59 6.27
CA ALA A 75 6.56 -5.80 7.41
C ALA A 75 5.43 -6.50 8.18
N TYR A 76 4.41 -7.04 7.49
CA TYR A 76 3.33 -7.78 8.13
C TYR A 76 3.83 -9.06 8.81
N PHE A 77 4.75 -9.78 8.20
CA PHE A 77 5.38 -10.94 8.82
C PHE A 77 6.22 -10.55 10.05
N GLY A 78 6.89 -9.41 9.99
CA GLY A 78 7.71 -8.87 11.08
C GLY A 78 6.92 -8.59 12.37
N TYR A 79 5.62 -8.20 12.27
CA TYR A 79 4.81 -7.95 13.47
C TYR A 79 4.70 -9.17 14.38
N ILE A 80 4.81 -10.38 13.88
CA ILE A 80 4.79 -11.62 14.68
C ILE A 80 5.96 -11.64 15.68
N HIS A 81 7.10 -11.11 15.27
CA HIS A 81 8.35 -11.10 16.01
C HIS A 81 8.59 -9.77 16.77
N ALA A 82 7.63 -8.85 16.72
CA ALA A 82 7.73 -7.57 17.40
C ALA A 82 7.45 -7.75 18.90
N HIS A 83 8.43 -7.37 19.76
CA HIS A 83 8.31 -7.44 21.22
C HIS A 83 8.58 -6.10 21.90
N LEU A 84 9.15 -5.14 21.20
CA LEU A 84 9.48 -3.81 21.71
C LEU A 84 8.72 -2.74 20.93
N TYR A 85 8.42 -1.62 21.58
CA TYR A 85 7.77 -0.47 20.94
C TYR A 85 8.48 -0.04 19.65
N TRP A 86 9.80 0.01 19.66
CA TRP A 86 10.59 0.41 18.49
C TRP A 86 10.52 -0.58 17.31
N HIS A 87 10.28 -1.88 17.57
CA HIS A 87 9.99 -2.85 16.52
C HIS A 87 8.69 -2.49 15.81
N PHE A 88 7.64 -2.12 16.57
CA PHE A 88 6.38 -1.67 15.99
C PHE A 88 6.56 -0.36 15.21
N VAL A 89 7.32 0.61 15.73
CA VAL A 89 7.64 1.86 15.00
C VAL A 89 8.29 1.56 13.66
N ALA A 90 9.34 0.73 13.64
CA ALA A 90 10.05 0.37 12.42
C ALA A 90 9.14 -0.32 11.39
N LEU A 91 8.28 -1.24 11.85
CA LEU A 91 7.33 -1.96 10.99
C LEU A 91 6.18 -1.06 10.50
N MET A 92 5.73 -0.12 11.32
CA MET A 92 4.75 0.90 10.92
C MET A 92 5.33 1.82 9.84
N ILE A 93 6.57 2.26 9.99
CA ILE A 93 7.27 3.03 8.97
C ILE A 93 7.42 2.19 7.70
N ALA A 94 7.88 0.94 7.81
CA ALA A 94 8.07 0.06 6.67
C ALA A 94 6.74 -0.17 5.91
N SER A 95 5.66 -0.54 6.61
CA SER A 95 4.36 -0.73 5.97
C SER A 95 3.82 0.56 5.35
N GLY A 96 4.04 1.71 6.00
CA GLY A 96 3.71 3.03 5.46
C GLY A 96 4.47 3.36 4.17
N LEU A 97 5.76 3.04 4.11
CA LEU A 97 6.58 3.28 2.92
C LEU A 97 6.19 2.37 1.74
N PHE A 98 5.98 1.08 1.98
CA PHE A 98 5.73 0.11 0.92
C PHE A 98 4.28 0.13 0.40
N SER A 99 3.30 0.48 1.23
CA SER A 99 1.89 0.45 0.82
C SER A 99 1.54 1.40 -0.34
N PRO A 100 1.98 2.66 -0.38
CA PRO A 100 1.75 3.53 -1.53
C PRO A 100 2.42 3.03 -2.81
N LEU A 101 3.60 2.39 -2.72
CA LEU A 101 4.34 1.92 -3.90
C LEU A 101 3.54 0.89 -4.70
N TYR A 102 3.02 -0.15 -4.05
CA TYR A 102 2.23 -1.15 -4.77
C TYR A 102 0.87 -0.62 -5.22
N ARG A 103 0.25 0.29 -4.45
CA ARG A 103 -1.03 0.88 -4.81
C ARG A 103 -0.90 1.78 -6.03
N LEU A 104 0.04 2.71 -6.03
CA LEU A 104 0.27 3.61 -7.16
C LEU A 104 0.81 2.87 -8.38
N GLY A 105 1.70 1.88 -8.20
CA GLY A 105 2.13 1.00 -9.27
C GLY A 105 0.98 0.24 -9.93
N SER A 106 0.06 -0.29 -9.10
CA SER A 106 -1.15 -0.97 -9.59
C SER A 106 -2.07 -0.03 -10.37
N ASP A 107 -2.31 1.18 -9.84
CA ASP A 107 -3.18 2.17 -10.49
C ASP A 107 -2.55 2.65 -11.81
N ALA A 108 -1.22 2.81 -11.88
CA ALA A 108 -0.50 3.19 -13.09
C ALA A 108 -0.56 2.09 -14.16
N ILE A 109 -0.36 0.81 -13.80
CA ILE A 109 -0.50 -0.31 -14.73
C ILE A 109 -1.94 -0.37 -15.28
N LEU A 110 -2.94 -0.15 -14.42
CA LEU A 110 -4.34 -0.14 -14.84
C LEU A 110 -4.61 0.97 -15.86
N ALA A 111 -4.06 2.17 -15.64
CA ALA A 111 -4.18 3.30 -16.56
C ALA A 111 -3.60 3.02 -17.94
N ASP A 112 -2.53 2.20 -18.01
CA ASP A 112 -1.87 1.87 -19.28
C ASP A 112 -2.58 0.80 -20.07
N ILE A 113 -3.15 -0.19 -19.37
CA ILE A 113 -3.81 -1.33 -20.02
C ILE A 113 -5.17 -0.93 -20.57
N LEU A 114 -5.85 0.04 -19.94
CA LEU A 114 -7.19 0.44 -20.31
C LEU A 114 -7.18 1.52 -21.39
N SER A 115 -8.05 1.35 -22.41
CA SER A 115 -8.33 2.40 -23.37
C SER A 115 -8.92 3.64 -22.68
N PRO A 116 -8.77 4.86 -23.21
CA PRO A 116 -9.36 6.06 -22.62
C PRO A 116 -10.87 5.94 -22.37
N THR A 117 -11.58 5.21 -23.22
CA THR A 117 -13.04 4.97 -23.13
C THR A 117 -13.41 4.03 -21.99
N ASP A 118 -12.54 3.05 -21.68
CA ASP A 118 -12.82 2.00 -20.68
C ASP A 118 -12.29 2.34 -19.29
N ARG A 119 -11.52 3.42 -19.16
CA ARG A 119 -10.88 3.80 -17.88
C ARG A 119 -11.87 3.95 -16.74
N ILE A 120 -13.00 4.65 -16.96
CA ILE A 120 -14.00 4.89 -15.92
C ILE A 120 -14.54 3.56 -15.40
N GLN A 121 -14.91 2.66 -16.32
CA GLN A 121 -15.44 1.35 -15.97
C GLN A 121 -14.39 0.46 -15.29
N GLY A 122 -13.17 0.44 -15.82
CA GLY A 122 -12.06 -0.33 -15.26
C GLY A 122 -11.69 0.10 -13.85
N TYR A 123 -11.56 1.41 -13.61
CA TYR A 123 -11.32 1.92 -12.26
C TYR A 123 -12.49 1.63 -11.30
N SER A 124 -13.72 1.69 -11.79
CA SER A 124 -14.90 1.35 -10.98
C SER A 124 -14.89 -0.11 -10.54
N ILE A 125 -14.59 -1.04 -11.43
CA ILE A 125 -14.44 -2.47 -11.11
C ILE A 125 -13.30 -2.71 -10.12
N PHE A 126 -12.17 -2.03 -10.32
CA PHE A 126 -11.01 -2.15 -9.43
C PHE A 126 -11.31 -1.62 -8.04
N ARG A 127 -12.00 -0.48 -7.95
CA ARG A 127 -12.45 0.10 -6.69
C ARG A 127 -13.47 -0.79 -5.98
N MET A 128 -14.41 -1.39 -6.72
CA MET A 128 -15.35 -2.37 -6.19
C MET A 128 -14.63 -3.59 -5.62
N GLY A 129 -13.67 -4.15 -6.34
CA GLY A 129 -12.84 -5.26 -5.85
C GLY A 129 -12.10 -4.92 -4.56
N ARG A 130 -11.50 -3.72 -4.47
CA ARG A 130 -10.87 -3.23 -3.25
C ARG A 130 -11.85 -3.11 -2.09
N ASN A 131 -13.04 -2.57 -2.32
CA ASN A 131 -14.07 -2.41 -1.30
C ASN A 131 -14.62 -3.77 -0.80
N ILE A 132 -14.74 -4.77 -1.68
CA ILE A 132 -15.06 -6.14 -1.27
C ILE A 132 -14.01 -6.67 -0.30
N GLY A 133 -12.73 -6.50 -0.61
CA GLY A 133 -11.64 -6.90 0.28
C GLY A 133 -11.68 -6.17 1.62
N VAL A 134 -11.94 -4.86 1.60
CA VAL A 134 -12.07 -4.04 2.81
C VAL A 134 -13.26 -4.47 3.67
N ALA A 135 -14.36 -4.87 3.08
CA ALA A 135 -15.53 -5.35 3.81
C ALA A 135 -15.33 -6.76 4.40
N LEU A 136 -14.73 -7.67 3.64
CA LEU A 136 -14.49 -9.05 4.07
C LEU A 136 -13.35 -9.16 5.09
N GLY A 137 -12.35 -8.28 5.00
CA GLY A 137 -11.17 -8.36 5.85
C GLY A 137 -11.48 -8.36 7.35
N PRO A 138 -12.16 -7.35 7.91
CA PRO A 138 -12.47 -7.30 9.34
C PRO A 138 -13.34 -8.47 9.82
N ILE A 139 -14.23 -8.99 8.97
CA ILE A 139 -15.09 -10.13 9.30
C ILE A 139 -14.22 -11.39 9.50
N ILE A 140 -13.35 -11.67 8.53
CA ILE A 140 -12.40 -12.79 8.60
C ILE A 140 -11.41 -12.54 9.75
N GLY A 141 -10.95 -11.30 9.89
CA GLY A 141 -10.03 -10.88 10.96
C GLY A 141 -10.60 -11.14 12.35
N GLY A 142 -11.85 -10.79 12.59
CA GLY A 142 -12.51 -11.05 13.88
C GLY A 142 -12.50 -12.53 14.26
N ILE A 143 -12.72 -13.43 13.30
CA ILE A 143 -12.70 -14.89 13.52
C ILE A 143 -11.26 -15.41 13.71
N VAL A 144 -10.35 -15.03 12.83
CA VAL A 144 -8.97 -15.55 12.83
C VAL A 144 -8.16 -15.01 14.01
N LEU A 145 -8.24 -13.70 14.25
CA LEU A 145 -7.42 -13.03 15.25
C LEU A 145 -7.91 -13.27 16.69
N SER A 146 -9.19 -13.58 16.89
CA SER A 146 -9.70 -14.01 18.20
C SER A 146 -9.05 -15.33 18.67
N SER A 147 -8.63 -16.16 17.72
CA SER A 147 -7.94 -17.43 18.03
C SER A 147 -6.42 -17.24 18.10
N ASN A 148 -5.82 -16.52 17.16
CA ASN A 148 -4.37 -16.33 17.09
C ASN A 148 -3.97 -15.17 16.17
N TYR A 149 -3.41 -14.12 16.73
CA TYR A 149 -2.90 -12.96 15.98
C TYR A 149 -1.84 -13.36 14.94
N SER A 150 -0.98 -14.34 15.26
CA SER A 150 0.09 -14.78 14.35
C SER A 150 -0.46 -15.36 13.05
N LEU A 151 -1.61 -16.05 13.09
CA LEU A 151 -2.28 -16.56 11.87
C LEU A 151 -2.77 -15.41 11.01
N GLY A 152 -3.34 -14.37 11.60
CA GLY A 152 -3.77 -13.19 10.86
C GLY A 152 -2.63 -12.47 10.15
N PHE A 153 -1.51 -12.24 10.84
CA PHE A 153 -0.33 -11.61 10.23
C PHE A 153 0.29 -12.47 9.12
N ARG A 154 0.37 -13.80 9.32
CA ARG A 154 0.82 -14.73 8.27
C ARG A 154 -0.12 -14.71 7.06
N GLY A 155 -1.42 -14.71 7.28
CA GLY A 155 -2.43 -14.62 6.23
C GLY A 155 -2.31 -13.33 5.42
N ALA A 156 -2.14 -12.18 6.09
CA ALA A 156 -1.93 -10.89 5.45
C ALA A 156 -0.62 -10.88 4.63
N ALA A 157 0.48 -11.36 5.21
CA ALA A 157 1.75 -11.46 4.50
C ALA A 157 1.65 -12.39 3.28
N LEU A 158 1.01 -13.56 3.42
CA LEU A 158 0.79 -14.50 2.32
C LEU A 158 -0.06 -13.88 1.21
N ALA A 159 -1.12 -13.16 1.55
CA ALA A 159 -1.98 -12.46 0.58
C ALA A 159 -1.18 -11.44 -0.26
N LEU A 160 -0.29 -10.69 0.37
CA LEU A 160 0.60 -9.75 -0.31
C LEU A 160 1.64 -10.47 -1.19
N VAL A 161 2.24 -11.55 -0.70
CA VAL A 161 3.16 -12.38 -1.47
C VAL A 161 2.47 -12.96 -2.70
N LEU A 162 1.27 -13.52 -2.55
CA LEU A 162 0.51 -14.06 -3.67
C LEU A 162 0.22 -12.98 -4.73
N TYR A 163 -0.16 -11.78 -4.31
CA TYR A 163 -0.35 -10.68 -5.26
C TYR A 163 0.97 -10.26 -5.90
N GLY A 164 2.08 -10.26 -5.15
CA GLY A 164 3.42 -10.02 -5.67
C GLY A 164 3.83 -11.05 -6.73
N LEU A 165 3.57 -12.32 -6.49
CA LEU A 165 3.82 -13.40 -7.46
C LEU A 165 2.93 -13.26 -8.71
N ILE A 166 1.64 -12.98 -8.55
CA ILE A 166 0.75 -12.68 -9.68
C ILE A 166 1.30 -11.51 -10.49
N THR A 167 1.79 -10.46 -9.81
CA THR A 167 2.41 -9.30 -10.47
C THR A 167 3.65 -9.70 -11.26
N LEU A 168 4.54 -10.50 -10.68
CA LEU A 168 5.78 -10.92 -11.33
C LEU A 168 5.56 -11.84 -12.52
N PHE A 169 4.67 -12.81 -12.42
CA PHE A 169 4.51 -13.84 -13.45
C PHE A 169 3.49 -13.48 -14.54
N PHE A 170 2.43 -12.76 -14.19
CA PHE A 170 1.32 -12.51 -15.12
C PHE A 170 1.26 -11.09 -15.67
N LEU A 171 1.90 -10.10 -15.01
CA LEU A 171 1.93 -8.75 -15.53
C LEU A 171 3.18 -8.52 -16.37
N ARG A 172 2.98 -7.77 -17.47
CA ARG A 172 4.10 -7.26 -18.27
C ARG A 172 4.44 -5.85 -17.79
N GLU A 173 5.71 -5.45 -17.93
CA GLU A 173 6.09 -4.05 -17.71
C GLU A 173 5.41 -3.19 -18.77
N THR A 174 4.70 -2.16 -18.32
CA THR A 174 3.93 -1.27 -19.21
C THR A 174 4.65 0.04 -19.48
N LEU A 175 5.75 0.31 -18.77
CA LEU A 175 6.55 1.51 -18.98
C LEU A 175 7.22 1.44 -20.35
N LEU A 176 6.69 2.18 -21.34
CA LEU A 176 7.36 2.41 -22.62
C LEU A 176 8.52 3.38 -22.35
N ARG A 177 9.74 2.87 -22.26
CA ARG A 177 10.94 3.71 -22.24
C ARG A 177 11.11 4.34 -23.62
N THR A 178 10.59 5.56 -23.80
CA THR A 178 10.94 6.36 -24.96
C THR A 178 12.37 6.86 -24.76
N PRO A 179 13.33 6.51 -25.63
CA PRO A 179 14.69 7.02 -25.52
C PRO A 179 14.66 8.55 -25.62
N GLY A 180 15.05 9.24 -24.54
CA GLY A 180 15.10 10.71 -24.54
C GLY A 180 14.16 11.42 -23.56
N THR A 181 13.18 10.76 -22.95
CA THR A 181 12.39 11.38 -21.88
C THR A 181 13.25 11.45 -20.61
N LYS A 182 13.81 12.63 -20.33
CA LYS A 182 14.45 12.92 -19.04
C LYS A 182 13.40 12.71 -17.96
N SER A 183 13.68 11.79 -17.03
CA SER A 183 12.94 11.69 -15.76
C SER A 183 12.81 13.12 -15.20
N GLU A 184 11.59 13.61 -15.05
CA GLU A 184 11.36 14.92 -14.42
C GLU A 184 12.09 14.95 -13.09
N ASN A 185 12.96 15.94 -12.92
CA ASN A 185 13.70 16.11 -11.68
C ASN A 185 12.72 16.31 -10.52
N LEU A 186 12.97 15.66 -9.38
CA LEU A 186 12.20 15.81 -8.14
C LEU A 186 11.91 17.30 -7.81
N ARG A 187 12.83 18.19 -8.17
CA ARG A 187 12.69 19.65 -8.04
C ARG A 187 11.59 20.23 -8.93
N GLU A 188 11.40 19.68 -10.13
CA GLU A 188 10.34 20.12 -11.06
C GLU A 188 8.98 19.62 -10.56
N GLN A 189 8.88 18.41 -10.06
CA GLN A 189 7.65 17.90 -9.43
C GLN A 189 7.24 18.75 -8.22
N ILE A 190 8.17 19.05 -7.32
CA ILE A 190 7.91 19.94 -6.17
C ILE A 190 7.47 21.33 -6.65
N ARG A 191 8.06 21.85 -7.72
CA ARG A 191 7.67 23.13 -8.32
C ARG A 191 6.25 23.13 -8.87
N VAL A 192 5.87 22.06 -9.57
CA VAL A 192 4.51 21.85 -10.09
C VAL A 192 3.49 21.74 -8.96
N TYR A 193 3.78 20.97 -7.90
CA TYR A 193 2.95 20.90 -6.69
C TYR A 193 2.79 22.27 -6.02
N ARG A 194 3.88 23.02 -5.90
CA ARG A 194 3.83 24.36 -5.33
C ARG A 194 3.03 25.33 -6.19
N GLN A 195 3.10 25.23 -7.51
CA GLN A 195 2.29 26.02 -8.43
C GLN A 195 0.81 25.64 -8.38
N ALA A 196 0.49 24.34 -8.30
CA ALA A 196 -0.88 23.84 -8.17
C ALA A 196 -1.53 24.33 -6.85
N LEU A 197 -0.78 24.30 -5.74
CA LEU A 197 -1.25 24.80 -4.44
C LEU A 197 -1.37 26.34 -4.37
N SER A 198 -0.61 27.07 -5.20
CA SER A 198 -0.69 28.53 -5.28
C SER A 198 -1.81 29.03 -6.22
N ASN A 199 -2.41 28.16 -7.00
CA ASN A 199 -3.49 28.51 -7.92
C ASN A 199 -4.82 28.55 -7.15
N LYS A 200 -5.32 29.76 -6.87
CA LYS A 200 -6.56 30.03 -6.11
C LYS A 200 -7.81 29.23 -6.53
N PRO A 201 -8.06 28.87 -7.81
CA PRO A 201 -9.22 28.03 -8.17
C PRO A 201 -9.17 26.60 -7.61
N PHE A 202 -7.98 26.05 -7.32
CA PHE A 202 -7.84 24.69 -6.74
C PHE A 202 -8.00 24.64 -5.21
N ALA A 203 -7.89 25.78 -4.52
CA ALA A 203 -8.01 25.85 -3.08
C ALA A 203 -9.47 25.97 -2.57
N HIS A 204 -10.45 26.07 -3.48
CA HIS A 204 -11.88 26.25 -3.17
C HIS A 204 -12.76 25.04 -3.61
N LEU A 205 -12.16 23.92 -4.00
CA LEU A 205 -12.80 22.63 -4.24
C LEU A 205 -12.52 21.68 -3.08
#